data_0a77de8109c8f089c8ccbfc054d68ec4
#
_entry.id   0a77de8109c8f089c8ccbfc054d68ec4
#
_cell.length_a   1.000
_cell.length_b   1.000
_cell.length_c   1.000
_cell.angle_alpha   90.00
_cell.angle_beta   90.00
_cell.angle_gamma   90.00
#
_symmetry.space_group_name_H-M   'P 1'
#
loop_
_entity.id
_entity.type
_entity.pdbx_description
1 polymer ?
#
loop_
_entity_poly.entity_id
_entity_poly.type
_entity_poly.pdbx_seq_one_letter_code
_entity_poly.pdbx_strand_id
1 'polypeptide(L)'
;MNVMGIIFTNDATMGELTDKRTIASIPFGGRYRQVDFALSNLACAGIHHVGIIARQNYQSLLNHIGDGEEWGLELEEGGLEFLTPFAQTSVGSYRGKLESLNNAMDFLEYGEEDELVVMIDSAVLSNIDLRAVIDAHVASGKDVTVVTKAGICNGEKQIDLALKVEDGEIKDMAVNYVAGPEYAASMDIFVLSKKFLVQTVKHLIARDKFHMDRDLVMGGWNRGLVSVNTYAFDGVAMFNESVEEYFASSMALINKEVRADIFGGAHPIYTKVRDRVPTYYGEGCEVEDSLIADGCIIEGEVEDSILFREVTIAKGAEVENCIIFNDAVIGEGAELKYAILDKNVTVTPGAKLIGTKNSPIIVKRGETV
;
A
#
# COMPACT_ATOMS: atom_id res chain seq x y z
N MET A 1 -18.54 19.25 5.61
CA MET A 1 -18.71 17.93 6.26
C MET A 1 -17.31 17.49 6.66
N ASN A 2 -17.10 17.23 7.93
CA ASN A 2 -15.80 16.82 8.43
C ASN A 2 -15.57 15.33 8.12
N VAL A 3 -14.36 14.99 7.71
CA VAL A 3 -13.97 13.62 7.38
C VAL A 3 -12.62 13.34 7.99
N MET A 4 -12.47 12.21 8.68
CA MET A 4 -11.18 11.74 9.17
C MET A 4 -10.67 10.55 8.36
N GLY A 5 -9.36 10.38 8.29
CA GLY A 5 -8.69 9.29 7.60
C GLY A 5 -8.08 8.29 8.58
N ILE A 6 -8.13 7.01 8.28
CA ILE A 6 -7.39 5.97 9.00
C ILE A 6 -6.65 5.13 7.97
N ILE A 7 -5.34 5.02 8.14
CA ILE A 7 -4.48 4.16 7.33
C ILE A 7 -4.07 2.95 8.15
N PHE A 8 -4.34 1.76 7.62
CA PHE A 8 -3.79 0.51 8.13
C PHE A 8 -2.47 0.20 7.43
N THR A 9 -1.43 -0.14 8.18
CA THR A 9 -0.10 -0.44 7.61
C THR A 9 0.05 -1.87 7.12
N ASN A 10 -1.02 -2.63 7.12
CA ASN A 10 -1.09 -4.05 6.82
C ASN A 10 -0.08 -4.90 7.64
N ASP A 11 -0.49 -6.07 8.04
CA ASP A 11 0.32 -6.97 8.89
C ASP A 11 0.81 -8.21 8.15
N ALA A 12 0.53 -8.32 6.85
CA ALA A 12 1.06 -9.40 6.04
C ALA A 12 2.59 -9.37 6.02
N THR A 13 3.20 -10.51 5.84
CA THR A 13 4.66 -10.65 5.80
C THR A 13 5.11 -10.94 4.39
N MET A 14 6.06 -10.15 3.90
CA MET A 14 6.71 -10.32 2.60
C MET A 14 8.15 -10.84 2.80
N GLY A 15 8.32 -11.89 3.61
CA GLY A 15 9.63 -12.46 3.89
C GLY A 15 10.63 -11.39 4.34
N GLU A 16 11.81 -11.43 3.76
CA GLU A 16 12.94 -10.56 4.07
C GLU A 16 12.64 -9.06 3.89
N LEU A 17 11.71 -8.69 3.00
CA LEU A 17 11.36 -7.29 2.74
C LEU A 17 10.66 -6.63 3.94
N THR A 18 10.01 -7.41 4.80
CA THR A 18 9.27 -6.91 5.98
C THR A 18 9.93 -7.21 7.32
N ASP A 19 11.10 -7.87 7.33
CA ASP A 19 11.82 -8.20 8.58
C ASP A 19 12.04 -6.99 9.50
N LYS A 20 12.26 -5.80 8.93
CA LYS A 20 12.60 -4.56 9.67
C LYS A 20 11.70 -3.37 9.29
N ARG A 21 10.60 -3.61 8.58
CA ARG A 21 9.67 -2.55 8.16
C ARG A 21 8.26 -3.11 7.95
N THR A 22 7.26 -2.22 8.02
CA THR A 22 5.89 -2.53 7.62
C THR A 22 5.79 -2.58 6.09
N ILE A 23 4.77 -3.23 5.54
CA ILE A 23 4.42 -3.18 4.11
C ILE A 23 4.29 -1.72 3.66
N ALA A 24 3.59 -0.88 4.43
CA ALA A 24 3.41 0.55 4.18
C ALA A 24 4.73 1.30 3.85
N SER A 25 5.85 0.85 4.39
CA SER A 25 7.15 1.49 4.20
C SER A 25 8.06 0.83 3.17
N ILE A 26 7.58 -0.18 2.44
CA ILE A 26 8.32 -0.77 1.32
C ILE A 26 8.47 0.26 0.19
N PRO A 27 9.68 0.44 -0.37
CA PRO A 27 9.91 1.32 -1.51
C PRO A 27 9.08 0.90 -2.72
N PHE A 28 8.59 1.86 -3.51
CA PHE A 28 7.79 1.61 -4.72
C PHE A 28 8.09 2.66 -5.81
N GLY A 29 8.11 2.23 -7.08
CA GLY A 29 8.22 3.12 -8.23
C GLY A 29 9.46 4.02 -8.28
N GLY A 30 10.61 3.55 -7.79
CA GLY A 30 11.90 4.24 -7.83
C GLY A 30 12.12 5.30 -6.74
N ARG A 31 11.05 5.93 -6.19
CA ARG A 31 11.19 7.04 -5.24
C ARG A 31 10.16 7.08 -4.12
N TYR A 32 9.03 6.42 -4.26
CA TYR A 32 7.91 6.42 -3.33
C TYR A 32 8.02 5.29 -2.30
N ARG A 33 7.05 5.26 -1.38
CA ARG A 33 6.71 4.11 -0.55
C ARG A 33 5.22 3.84 -0.68
N GLN A 34 4.79 2.65 -0.33
CA GLN A 34 3.38 2.25 -0.51
C GLN A 34 2.41 3.19 0.23
N VAL A 35 2.74 3.64 1.43
CA VAL A 35 1.92 4.56 2.22
C VAL A 35 1.68 5.91 1.54
N ASP A 36 2.58 6.35 0.66
CA ASP A 36 2.50 7.66 0.00
C ASP A 36 1.22 7.79 -0.83
N PHE A 37 0.71 6.69 -1.37
CA PHE A 37 -0.55 6.65 -2.11
C PHE A 37 -1.75 6.91 -1.22
N ALA A 38 -1.86 6.20 -0.08
CA ALA A 38 -2.94 6.41 0.87
C ALA A 38 -2.93 7.83 1.44
N LEU A 39 -1.76 8.35 1.83
CA LEU A 39 -1.59 9.72 2.31
C LEU A 39 -1.98 10.75 1.25
N SER A 40 -1.53 10.56 0.00
CA SER A 40 -1.85 11.49 -1.10
C SER A 40 -3.34 11.48 -1.45
N ASN A 41 -3.97 10.31 -1.48
CA ASN A 41 -5.42 10.18 -1.70
C ASN A 41 -6.21 10.93 -0.63
N LEU A 42 -5.83 10.80 0.66
CA LEU A 42 -6.49 11.52 1.77
C LEU A 42 -6.24 13.02 1.70
N ALA A 43 -4.99 13.45 1.53
CA ALA A 43 -4.63 14.87 1.46
C ALA A 43 -5.32 15.59 0.29
N CYS A 44 -5.33 14.98 -0.90
CA CYS A 44 -6.01 15.55 -2.07
C CYS A 44 -7.53 15.58 -1.94
N ALA A 45 -8.11 14.71 -1.12
CA ALA A 45 -9.52 14.78 -0.75
C ALA A 45 -9.82 15.89 0.27
N GLY A 46 -8.78 16.55 0.82
CA GLY A 46 -8.92 17.57 1.88
C GLY A 46 -9.15 16.95 3.27
N ILE A 47 -8.72 15.71 3.47
CA ILE A 47 -8.79 15.02 4.75
C ILE A 47 -7.45 15.21 5.46
N HIS A 48 -7.45 16.10 6.45
CA HIS A 48 -6.22 16.50 7.17
C HIS A 48 -6.09 15.86 8.55
N HIS A 49 -7.14 15.30 9.12
CA HIS A 49 -7.09 14.54 10.36
C HIS A 49 -6.90 13.05 10.03
N VAL A 50 -5.66 12.56 10.15
CA VAL A 50 -5.27 11.23 9.67
C VAL A 50 -4.58 10.44 10.76
N GLY A 51 -5.12 9.28 11.11
CA GLY A 51 -4.49 8.31 12.00
C GLY A 51 -3.83 7.17 11.23
N ILE A 52 -2.57 6.84 11.56
CA ILE A 52 -1.88 5.68 11.02
C ILE A 52 -1.79 4.59 12.08
N ILE A 53 -2.48 3.48 11.86
CA ILE A 53 -2.41 2.32 12.73
C ILE A 53 -1.19 1.48 12.33
N ALA A 54 -0.15 1.51 13.17
CA ALA A 54 1.09 0.78 12.98
C ALA A 54 1.44 -0.05 14.20
N ARG A 55 1.74 -1.36 14.04
CA ARG A 55 1.93 -2.29 15.14
C ARG A 55 3.39 -2.54 15.48
N GLN A 56 4.17 -2.98 14.54
CA GLN A 56 5.58 -3.33 14.71
C GLN A 56 6.40 -2.88 13.51
N ASN A 57 7.71 -2.81 13.66
CA ASN A 57 8.65 -2.43 12.59
C ASN A 57 8.37 -1.06 11.94
N TYR A 58 7.66 -0.15 12.63
CA TYR A 58 7.20 1.12 12.07
C TYR A 58 8.25 2.24 12.09
N GLN A 59 9.45 2.02 12.63
CA GLN A 59 10.50 3.06 12.67
C GLN A 59 10.85 3.59 11.28
N SER A 60 10.89 2.71 10.28
CA SER A 60 11.14 3.11 8.89
C SER A 60 10.01 3.99 8.34
N LEU A 61 8.77 3.72 8.75
CA LEU A 61 7.60 4.49 8.38
C LEU A 61 7.64 5.89 9.01
N LEU A 62 7.85 5.96 10.33
CA LEU A 62 8.04 7.23 11.06
C LEU A 62 9.10 8.12 10.43
N ASN A 63 10.27 7.56 10.12
CA ASN A 63 11.38 8.30 9.52
C ASN A 63 11.05 8.82 8.10
N HIS A 64 10.14 8.14 7.40
CA HIS A 64 9.73 8.58 6.07
C HIS A 64 8.68 9.68 6.14
N ILE A 65 7.66 9.49 6.92
CA ILE A 65 6.52 10.40 6.96
C ILE A 65 6.86 11.68 7.76
N GLY A 66 7.66 11.56 8.81
CA GLY A 66 7.97 12.69 9.69
C GLY A 66 6.71 13.22 10.38
N ASP A 67 6.46 14.50 10.26
CA ASP A 67 5.28 15.20 10.73
C ASP A 67 4.15 15.33 9.69
N GLY A 68 4.37 14.81 8.48
CA GLY A 68 3.39 14.84 7.40
C GLY A 68 3.43 16.09 6.52
N GLU A 69 4.48 16.94 6.63
CA GLU A 69 4.64 18.19 5.87
C GLU A 69 4.43 17.99 4.36
N GLU A 70 4.99 16.93 3.78
CA GLU A 70 4.90 16.65 2.35
C GLU A 70 3.46 16.46 1.84
N TRP A 71 2.53 16.15 2.74
CA TRP A 71 1.10 15.96 2.47
C TRP A 71 0.23 17.07 3.05
N GLY A 72 0.81 18.11 3.68
CA GLY A 72 0.08 19.19 4.35
C GLY A 72 -0.66 18.71 5.60
N LEU A 73 -0.09 17.74 6.32
CA LEU A 73 -0.69 17.12 7.51
C LEU A 73 0.03 17.53 8.82
N GLU A 74 0.90 18.55 8.78
CA GLU A 74 1.68 19.10 9.90
C GLU A 74 0.87 20.05 10.80
N LEU A 75 -0.42 19.82 10.98
CA LEU A 75 -1.31 20.71 11.72
C LEU A 75 -1.20 20.50 13.22
N GLU A 76 -1.32 21.58 14.01
CA GLU A 76 -1.36 21.52 15.47
C GLU A 76 -2.64 20.83 16.00
N GLU A 77 -3.75 20.95 15.29
CA GLU A 77 -5.01 20.27 15.58
C GLU A 77 -5.49 19.50 14.35
N GLY A 78 -5.77 18.20 14.52
CA GLY A 78 -6.30 17.36 13.48
C GLY A 78 -5.29 17.01 12.38
N GLY A 79 -4.00 16.98 12.66
CA GLY A 79 -2.94 16.56 11.75
C GLY A 79 -2.75 15.04 11.68
N LEU A 80 -1.51 14.64 11.48
CA LEU A 80 -1.12 13.23 11.39
C LEU A 80 -0.79 12.65 12.76
N GLU A 81 -1.44 11.53 13.11
CA GLU A 81 -1.18 10.82 14.34
C GLU A 81 -0.76 9.36 14.10
N PHE A 82 0.27 8.90 14.81
CA PHE A 82 0.65 7.48 14.83
C PHE A 82 -0.07 6.76 15.98
N LEU A 83 -0.98 5.87 15.61
CA LEU A 83 -1.81 5.08 16.52
C LEU A 83 -1.12 3.73 16.76
N THR A 84 -0.15 3.74 17.67
CA THR A 84 0.63 2.54 18.01
C THR A 84 0.08 1.90 19.28
N PRO A 85 0.22 0.57 19.48
CA PRO A 85 -0.26 -0.13 20.67
C PRO A 85 0.62 0.17 21.88
N PHE A 86 0.68 1.44 22.30
CA PHE A 86 1.46 1.82 23.49
C PHE A 86 0.81 1.31 24.77
N ALA A 87 1.62 0.69 25.62
CA ALA A 87 1.36 0.40 27.02
C ALA A 87 0.35 -0.70 27.37
N GLN A 88 -0.10 -1.54 26.46
CA GLN A 88 -0.77 -2.76 26.88
C GLN A 88 0.23 -3.91 26.97
N THR A 89 0.36 -4.48 28.17
CA THR A 89 1.33 -5.52 28.54
C THR A 89 1.07 -6.91 27.89
N SER A 90 0.05 -7.02 27.04
CA SER A 90 -0.22 -8.21 26.26
C SER A 90 0.01 -7.91 24.77
N VAL A 91 1.27 -7.85 24.38
CA VAL A 91 1.66 -7.69 22.95
C VAL A 91 1.45 -9.01 22.22
N GLY A 92 0.20 -9.37 22.01
CA GLY A 92 -0.19 -10.29 20.95
C GLY A 92 -0.40 -9.51 19.65
N SER A 93 -0.30 -10.15 18.51
CA SER A 93 -0.76 -9.53 17.26
C SER A 93 -2.25 -9.22 17.37
N TYR A 94 -2.72 -8.06 16.85
CA TYR A 94 -4.15 -7.79 16.72
C TYR A 94 -4.83 -8.93 15.96
N ARG A 95 -5.99 -9.34 16.44
CA ARG A 95 -6.78 -10.38 15.80
C ARG A 95 -7.49 -9.89 14.53
N GLY A 96 -7.54 -8.57 14.33
CA GLY A 96 -8.12 -7.95 13.14
C GLY A 96 -8.23 -6.43 13.25
N LYS A 97 -8.66 -5.78 12.16
CA LYS A 97 -8.79 -4.32 12.04
C LYS A 97 -9.69 -3.70 13.12
N LEU A 98 -10.77 -4.38 13.56
CA LEU A 98 -11.66 -3.86 14.62
C LEU A 98 -10.97 -3.79 15.98
N GLU A 99 -10.06 -4.70 16.30
CA GLU A 99 -9.31 -4.65 17.55
C GLU A 99 -8.32 -3.49 17.55
N SER A 100 -7.66 -3.22 16.43
CA SER A 100 -6.78 -2.05 16.31
C SER A 100 -7.53 -0.74 16.40
N LEU A 101 -8.73 -0.64 15.81
CA LEU A 101 -9.62 0.52 15.97
C LEU A 101 -10.09 0.71 17.42
N ASN A 102 -10.39 -0.39 18.14
CA ASN A 102 -10.74 -0.28 19.55
C ASN A 102 -9.59 0.26 20.41
N ASN A 103 -8.36 -0.03 20.06
CA ASN A 103 -7.18 0.51 20.74
C ASN A 103 -6.86 1.95 20.33
N ALA A 104 -7.41 2.42 19.21
CA ALA A 104 -7.32 3.79 18.74
C ALA A 104 -8.61 4.61 19.05
N MET A 105 -9.37 4.20 20.08
CA MET A 105 -10.68 4.79 20.36
C MET A 105 -10.58 6.27 20.73
N ASP A 106 -9.53 6.69 21.43
CA ASP A 106 -9.32 8.09 21.83
C ASP A 106 -9.19 8.98 20.57
N PHE A 107 -8.51 8.52 19.54
CA PHE A 107 -8.42 9.18 18.24
C PHE A 107 -9.80 9.23 17.55
N LEU A 108 -10.51 8.10 17.55
CA LEU A 108 -11.83 8.01 16.93
C LEU A 108 -12.90 8.88 17.65
N GLU A 109 -12.80 9.06 18.94
CA GLU A 109 -13.75 9.86 19.71
C GLU A 109 -13.39 11.36 19.74
N TYR A 110 -12.21 11.74 19.21
CA TYR A 110 -11.84 13.14 19.08
C TYR A 110 -12.66 13.82 17.96
N GLY A 111 -13.07 15.07 18.18
CA GLY A 111 -13.82 15.87 17.20
C GLY A 111 -15.35 15.69 17.25
N GLU A 112 -16.03 16.11 16.20
CA GLU A 112 -17.51 16.13 16.12
C GLU A 112 -18.09 14.74 15.85
N GLU A 113 -19.32 14.48 16.35
CA GLU A 113 -19.97 13.16 16.19
C GLU A 113 -20.41 12.85 14.76
N ASP A 114 -20.69 13.89 13.95
CA ASP A 114 -21.26 13.74 12.60
C ASP A 114 -20.20 13.59 11.49
N GLU A 115 -18.95 13.29 11.86
CA GLU A 115 -17.88 13.04 10.91
C GLU A 115 -18.05 11.71 10.17
N LEU A 116 -17.53 11.68 8.93
CA LEU A 116 -17.25 10.42 8.22
C LEU A 116 -15.83 9.95 8.50
N VAL A 117 -15.63 8.66 8.37
CA VAL A 117 -14.32 8.01 8.44
C VAL A 117 -14.05 7.34 7.10
N VAL A 118 -12.91 7.66 6.51
CA VAL A 118 -12.33 6.92 5.38
C VAL A 118 -11.21 6.05 5.90
N MET A 119 -11.33 4.75 5.74
CA MET A 119 -10.31 3.77 6.11
C MET A 119 -9.66 3.22 4.86
N ILE A 120 -8.33 3.15 4.84
CA ILE A 120 -7.52 2.68 3.71
C ILE A 120 -6.45 1.71 4.21
N ASP A 121 -6.26 0.60 3.51
CA ASP A 121 -5.09 -0.26 3.71
C ASP A 121 -3.97 0.14 2.74
N SER A 122 -2.75 0.29 3.26
CA SER A 122 -1.59 0.73 2.48
C SER A 122 -1.00 -0.32 1.54
N ALA A 123 -1.47 -1.56 1.60
CA ALA A 123 -1.06 -2.62 0.69
C ALA A 123 -1.74 -2.53 -0.69
N VAL A 124 -2.84 -1.77 -0.80
CA VAL A 124 -3.55 -1.57 -2.06
C VAL A 124 -3.26 -0.17 -2.60
N LEU A 125 -2.46 -0.10 -3.66
CA LEU A 125 -2.07 1.16 -4.29
C LEU A 125 -3.03 1.53 -5.41
N SER A 126 -3.50 2.77 -5.38
CA SER A 126 -4.34 3.36 -6.43
C SER A 126 -4.26 4.88 -6.37
N ASN A 127 -4.55 5.54 -7.47
CA ASN A 127 -4.76 6.98 -7.54
C ASN A 127 -6.27 7.23 -7.66
N ILE A 128 -6.96 7.23 -6.51
CA ILE A 128 -8.42 7.29 -6.44
C ILE A 128 -8.92 8.65 -5.93
N ASP A 129 -9.94 9.20 -6.58
CA ASP A 129 -10.65 10.38 -6.07
C ASP A 129 -11.57 9.99 -4.90
N LEU A 130 -11.08 10.15 -3.68
CA LEU A 130 -11.84 9.86 -2.47
C LEU A 130 -13.03 10.81 -2.25
N ARG A 131 -13.04 12.00 -2.86
CA ARG A 131 -14.19 12.90 -2.80
C ARG A 131 -15.38 12.27 -3.51
N ALA A 132 -15.16 11.71 -4.70
CA ALA A 132 -16.17 10.99 -5.44
C ALA A 132 -16.72 9.77 -4.67
N VAL A 133 -15.83 9.04 -3.95
CA VAL A 133 -16.23 7.92 -3.09
C VAL A 133 -17.10 8.40 -1.90
N ILE A 134 -16.71 9.49 -1.25
CA ILE A 134 -17.44 10.11 -0.13
C ILE A 134 -18.81 10.59 -0.60
N ASP A 135 -18.86 11.28 -1.73
CA ASP A 135 -20.14 11.77 -2.31
C ASP A 135 -21.08 10.61 -2.65
N ALA A 136 -20.55 9.52 -3.22
CA ALA A 136 -21.31 8.31 -3.49
C ALA A 136 -21.83 7.65 -2.19
N HIS A 137 -21.02 7.64 -1.12
CA HIS A 137 -21.44 7.14 0.19
C HIS A 137 -22.62 7.95 0.73
N VAL A 138 -22.50 9.28 0.76
CA VAL A 138 -23.55 10.18 1.23
C VAL A 138 -24.82 10.03 0.41
N ALA A 139 -24.70 9.97 -0.91
CA ALA A 139 -25.84 9.81 -1.81
C ALA A 139 -26.55 8.45 -1.63
N SER A 140 -25.82 7.40 -1.28
CA SER A 140 -26.37 6.06 -1.07
C SER A 140 -27.23 5.95 0.19
N GLY A 141 -26.97 6.75 1.21
CA GLY A 141 -27.60 6.67 2.53
C GLY A 141 -27.39 5.33 3.25
N LYS A 142 -26.39 4.54 2.84
CA LYS A 142 -26.05 3.25 3.43
C LYS A 142 -25.07 3.42 4.61
N ASP A 143 -24.96 2.39 5.45
CA ASP A 143 -24.08 2.43 6.63
C ASP A 143 -22.60 2.37 6.27
N VAL A 144 -22.24 1.58 5.24
CA VAL A 144 -20.87 1.38 4.79
C VAL A 144 -20.81 1.43 3.27
N THR A 145 -19.82 2.12 2.71
CA THR A 145 -19.44 2.00 1.30
C THR A 145 -18.10 1.25 1.22
N VAL A 146 -18.03 0.23 0.37
CA VAL A 146 -16.83 -0.54 0.06
C VAL A 146 -16.37 -0.19 -1.36
N VAL A 147 -15.13 0.24 -1.51
CA VAL A 147 -14.53 0.41 -2.85
C VAL A 147 -14.13 -0.95 -3.39
N THR A 148 -14.52 -1.23 -4.63
CA THR A 148 -14.32 -2.53 -5.26
C THR A 148 -13.60 -2.41 -6.60
N LYS A 149 -12.82 -3.44 -6.96
CA LYS A 149 -12.15 -3.57 -8.25
C LYS A 149 -12.55 -4.87 -8.94
N ALA A 150 -13.13 -4.75 -10.14
CA ALA A 150 -13.40 -5.88 -11.01
C ALA A 150 -12.11 -6.38 -11.69
N GLY A 151 -12.10 -7.65 -12.13
CA GLY A 151 -10.99 -8.25 -12.87
C GLY A 151 -9.82 -8.74 -12.00
N ILE A 152 -9.90 -8.62 -10.68
CA ILE A 152 -8.90 -9.15 -9.73
C ILE A 152 -9.23 -10.60 -9.37
N CYS A 153 -10.52 -10.90 -9.17
CA CYS A 153 -10.97 -12.25 -8.87
C CYS A 153 -10.88 -13.12 -10.13
N ASN A 154 -10.04 -14.14 -10.13
CA ASN A 154 -9.76 -14.99 -11.29
C ASN A 154 -9.93 -16.49 -10.99
N GLY A 155 -10.35 -16.86 -9.78
CA GLY A 155 -10.51 -18.25 -9.35
C GLY A 155 -9.20 -18.94 -8.94
N GLU A 156 -8.10 -18.20 -8.83
CA GLU A 156 -6.78 -18.74 -8.46
C GLU A 156 -6.30 -18.25 -7.09
N LYS A 157 -6.60 -16.99 -6.76
CA LYS A 157 -6.16 -16.33 -5.54
C LYS A 157 -7.29 -16.19 -4.53
N GLN A 158 -6.97 -16.35 -3.27
CA GLN A 158 -7.85 -16.00 -2.15
C GLN A 158 -7.97 -14.48 -2.02
N ILE A 159 -9.19 -13.99 -1.87
CA ILE A 159 -9.52 -12.57 -1.73
C ILE A 159 -10.09 -12.34 -0.33
N ASP A 160 -9.62 -11.31 0.35
CA ASP A 160 -10.02 -11.00 1.72
C ASP A 160 -11.50 -10.69 1.83
N LEU A 161 -12.02 -9.83 0.94
CA LEU A 161 -13.45 -9.57 0.78
C LEU A 161 -13.80 -9.48 -0.70
N ALA A 162 -14.62 -10.42 -1.18
CA ALA A 162 -15.13 -10.44 -2.54
C ALA A 162 -16.64 -10.17 -2.53
N LEU A 163 -17.10 -9.33 -3.46
CA LEU A 163 -18.51 -8.91 -3.57
C LEU A 163 -19.03 -9.23 -4.96
N LYS A 164 -20.15 -9.93 -5.02
CA LYS A 164 -20.90 -10.13 -6.26
C LYS A 164 -21.99 -9.07 -6.36
N VAL A 165 -21.89 -8.21 -7.37
CA VAL A 165 -22.82 -7.10 -7.60
C VAL A 165 -23.53 -7.29 -8.93
N GLU A 166 -24.85 -7.26 -8.93
CA GLU A 166 -25.70 -7.33 -10.12
C GLU A 166 -26.73 -6.20 -10.06
N ASP A 167 -26.87 -5.44 -11.13
CA ASP A 167 -27.79 -4.28 -11.23
C ASP A 167 -27.64 -3.25 -10.08
N GLY A 168 -26.38 -3.05 -9.61
CA GLY A 168 -26.09 -2.13 -8.51
C GLY A 168 -26.43 -2.65 -7.11
N GLU A 169 -26.89 -3.90 -7.00
CA GLU A 169 -27.17 -4.56 -5.73
C GLU A 169 -26.18 -5.67 -5.42
N ILE A 170 -25.79 -5.76 -4.16
CA ILE A 170 -24.95 -6.87 -3.69
C ILE A 170 -25.82 -8.12 -3.58
N LYS A 171 -25.43 -9.17 -4.30
CA LYS A 171 -26.11 -10.46 -4.30
C LYS A 171 -25.43 -11.48 -3.40
N ASP A 172 -24.11 -11.36 -3.25
CA ASP A 172 -23.31 -12.24 -2.39
C ASP A 172 -22.04 -11.53 -1.89
N MET A 173 -21.54 -11.96 -0.74
CA MET A 173 -20.25 -11.55 -0.18
C MET A 173 -19.53 -12.79 0.34
N ALA A 174 -18.24 -12.90 0.06
CA ALA A 174 -17.38 -13.96 0.55
C ALA A 174 -16.09 -13.37 1.14
N VAL A 175 -15.59 -13.96 2.22
CA VAL A 175 -14.38 -13.53 2.92
C VAL A 175 -13.37 -14.68 2.92
N ASN A 176 -12.11 -14.37 2.65
CA ASN A 176 -11.04 -15.36 2.52
C ASN A 176 -11.40 -16.48 1.55
N TYR A 177 -11.89 -16.10 0.38
CA TYR A 177 -12.46 -17.00 -0.60
C TYR A 177 -11.77 -16.89 -1.97
N VAL A 178 -11.59 -18.02 -2.64
CA VAL A 178 -11.09 -18.06 -4.03
C VAL A 178 -12.25 -17.73 -4.96
N ALA A 179 -12.45 -16.44 -5.19
CA ALA A 179 -13.58 -15.91 -5.93
C ALA A 179 -13.34 -15.95 -7.44
N GLY A 180 -14.38 -16.29 -8.22
CA GLY A 180 -14.38 -16.26 -9.65
C GLY A 180 -14.58 -14.85 -10.24
N PRO A 181 -14.50 -14.69 -11.58
CA PRO A 181 -14.54 -13.39 -12.24
C PRO A 181 -15.89 -12.65 -12.12
N GLU A 182 -16.92 -13.31 -11.62
CA GLU A 182 -18.22 -12.70 -11.31
C GLU A 182 -18.22 -11.88 -10.02
N TYR A 183 -17.13 -11.92 -9.25
CA TYR A 183 -16.91 -11.10 -8.06
C TYR A 183 -15.95 -9.95 -8.34
N ALA A 184 -16.12 -8.86 -7.61
CA ALA A 184 -15.15 -7.78 -7.49
C ALA A 184 -14.43 -7.87 -6.15
N ALA A 185 -13.12 -7.65 -6.15
CA ALA A 185 -12.33 -7.59 -4.92
C ALA A 185 -12.53 -6.26 -4.20
N SER A 186 -12.64 -6.27 -2.87
CA SER A 186 -12.50 -5.06 -2.06
C SER A 186 -11.10 -4.48 -2.24
N MET A 187 -11.01 -3.16 -2.33
CA MET A 187 -9.74 -2.43 -2.32
C MET A 187 -9.30 -2.05 -0.90
N ASP A 188 -9.95 -2.61 0.11
CA ASP A 188 -9.71 -2.25 1.52
C ASP A 188 -9.85 -0.74 1.80
N ILE A 189 -10.72 -0.08 1.02
CA ILE A 189 -11.15 1.29 1.23
C ILE A 189 -12.61 1.27 1.65
N PHE A 190 -12.89 1.81 2.84
CA PHE A 190 -14.22 1.85 3.44
C PHE A 190 -14.59 3.27 3.84
N VAL A 191 -15.84 3.67 3.58
CA VAL A 191 -16.40 4.93 4.04
C VAL A 191 -17.64 4.65 4.88
N LEU A 192 -17.72 5.24 6.09
CA LEU A 192 -18.83 5.08 7.02
C LEU A 192 -18.86 6.25 8.01
N SER A 193 -19.99 6.43 8.72
CA SER A 193 -20.05 7.46 9.75
C SER A 193 -19.24 7.08 10.99
N LYS A 194 -18.54 8.04 11.59
CA LYS A 194 -17.78 7.90 12.83
C LYS A 194 -18.62 7.31 13.95
N LYS A 195 -19.82 7.82 14.14
CA LYS A 195 -20.75 7.33 15.16
C LYS A 195 -21.08 5.85 14.98
N PHE A 196 -21.40 5.45 13.75
CA PHE A 196 -21.66 4.04 13.44
C PHE A 196 -20.43 3.18 13.71
N LEU A 197 -19.24 3.62 13.28
CA LEU A 197 -17.99 2.90 13.50
C LEU A 197 -17.71 2.67 14.99
N VAL A 198 -17.71 3.73 15.80
CA VAL A 198 -17.44 3.68 17.24
C VAL A 198 -18.40 2.73 17.96
N GLN A 199 -19.71 2.86 17.69
CA GLN A 199 -20.72 2.00 18.31
C GLN A 199 -20.55 0.54 17.91
N THR A 200 -20.28 0.28 16.62
CA THR A 200 -20.15 -1.07 16.08
C THR A 200 -18.89 -1.75 16.54
N VAL A 201 -17.76 -1.03 16.59
CA VAL A 201 -16.48 -1.56 17.14
C VAL A 201 -16.68 -2.01 18.59
N LYS A 202 -17.19 -1.14 19.47
CA LYS A 202 -17.47 -1.47 20.87
C LYS A 202 -18.40 -2.69 21.01
N HIS A 203 -19.44 -2.74 20.18
CA HIS A 203 -20.40 -3.86 20.21
C HIS A 203 -19.79 -5.19 19.76
N LEU A 204 -18.97 -5.18 18.69
CA LEU A 204 -18.38 -6.40 18.12
C LEU A 204 -17.25 -6.92 18.99
N ILE A 205 -16.36 -6.06 19.49
CA ILE A 205 -15.27 -6.42 20.39
C ILE A 205 -15.79 -7.09 21.67
N ALA A 206 -16.86 -6.58 22.26
CA ALA A 206 -17.50 -7.18 23.43
C ALA A 206 -18.08 -8.60 23.15
N ARG A 207 -18.04 -9.09 21.89
CA ARG A 207 -18.53 -10.39 21.45
C ARG A 207 -17.47 -11.24 20.76
N ASP A 208 -16.20 -10.95 21.02
CA ASP A 208 -15.04 -11.62 20.42
C ASP A 208 -15.05 -11.60 18.87
N LYS A 209 -15.44 -10.46 18.29
CA LYS A 209 -15.47 -10.22 16.85
C LYS A 209 -14.48 -9.12 16.48
N PHE A 210 -13.50 -9.44 15.65
CA PHE A 210 -12.31 -8.61 15.46
C PHE A 210 -12.05 -8.21 14.01
N HIS A 211 -12.73 -8.85 13.05
CA HIS A 211 -12.47 -8.66 11.62
C HIS A 211 -13.49 -7.72 10.99
N MET A 212 -12.99 -6.68 10.31
CA MET A 212 -13.82 -5.71 9.61
C MET A 212 -14.67 -6.39 8.54
N ASP A 213 -14.06 -7.16 7.65
CA ASP A 213 -14.70 -7.78 6.50
C ASP A 213 -15.72 -8.84 6.90
N ARG A 214 -15.27 -9.79 7.74
CA ARG A 214 -16.10 -10.94 8.15
C ARG A 214 -17.18 -10.58 9.15
N ASP A 215 -16.83 -9.79 10.19
CA ASP A 215 -17.71 -9.60 11.34
C ASP A 215 -18.60 -8.37 11.20
N LEU A 216 -18.08 -7.25 10.65
CA LEU A 216 -18.85 -6.03 10.45
C LEU A 216 -19.55 -6.04 9.08
N VAL A 217 -18.79 -6.09 7.97
CA VAL A 217 -19.33 -5.93 6.62
C VAL A 217 -20.20 -7.13 6.24
N MET A 218 -19.61 -8.27 5.96
CA MET A 218 -20.34 -9.48 5.54
C MET A 218 -21.29 -9.99 6.61
N GLY A 219 -20.83 -10.10 7.85
CA GLY A 219 -21.65 -10.61 8.96
C GLY A 219 -22.78 -9.67 9.35
N GLY A 220 -22.61 -8.37 9.22
CA GLY A 220 -23.65 -7.37 9.41
C GLY A 220 -24.69 -7.39 8.27
N TRP A 221 -24.21 -7.43 7.03
CA TRP A 221 -25.04 -7.52 5.83
C TRP A 221 -25.90 -8.79 5.81
N ASN A 222 -25.33 -9.96 6.03
CA ASN A 222 -26.03 -11.24 6.06
C ASN A 222 -27.18 -11.28 7.10
N ARG A 223 -27.06 -10.49 8.17
CA ARG A 223 -28.11 -10.40 9.22
C ARG A 223 -29.10 -9.27 8.99
N GLY A 224 -28.93 -8.48 7.92
CA GLY A 224 -29.73 -7.29 7.68
C GLY A 224 -29.54 -6.17 8.72
N LEU A 225 -28.40 -6.17 9.42
CA LEU A 225 -28.06 -5.18 10.44
C LEU A 225 -27.19 -4.05 9.91
N VAL A 226 -26.53 -4.26 8.79
CA VAL A 226 -25.64 -3.31 8.12
C VAL A 226 -26.04 -3.22 6.65
N SER A 227 -26.32 -2.04 6.19
CA SER A 227 -26.54 -1.78 4.78
C SER A 227 -25.24 -1.37 4.11
N VAL A 228 -24.90 -2.04 2.99
CA VAL A 228 -23.65 -1.85 2.29
C VAL A 228 -23.89 -1.29 0.89
N ASN A 229 -23.12 -0.26 0.53
CA ASN A 229 -22.99 0.26 -0.83
C ASN A 229 -21.64 -0.18 -1.42
N THR A 230 -21.55 -0.26 -2.74
CA THR A 230 -20.30 -0.48 -3.45
C THR A 230 -19.96 0.71 -4.34
N TYR A 231 -18.67 1.05 -4.39
CA TYR A 231 -18.12 1.99 -5.35
C TYR A 231 -17.13 1.26 -6.24
N ALA A 232 -17.47 1.08 -7.51
CA ALA A 232 -16.60 0.43 -8.49
C ALA A 232 -15.50 1.40 -8.93
N PHE A 233 -14.24 1.00 -8.76
CA PHE A 233 -13.09 1.76 -9.21
C PHE A 233 -12.58 1.21 -10.54
N ASP A 234 -12.50 2.07 -11.56
CA ASP A 234 -12.11 1.69 -12.92
C ASP A 234 -10.60 1.84 -13.20
N GLY A 235 -9.88 2.71 -12.43
CA GLY A 235 -8.44 2.94 -12.58
C GLY A 235 -7.58 1.75 -12.17
N VAL A 236 -6.28 1.88 -12.30
CA VAL A 236 -5.31 0.85 -11.91
C VAL A 236 -5.29 0.68 -10.40
N ALA A 237 -5.47 -0.54 -9.93
CA ALA A 237 -5.30 -0.93 -8.53
C ALA A 237 -4.24 -2.04 -8.43
N MET A 238 -3.29 -1.88 -7.51
CA MET A 238 -2.18 -2.81 -7.29
C MET A 238 -2.28 -3.36 -5.87
N PHE A 239 -2.47 -4.67 -5.77
CA PHE A 239 -2.53 -5.38 -4.50
C PHE A 239 -1.15 -5.93 -4.19
N ASN A 240 -0.56 -5.52 -3.09
CA ASN A 240 0.84 -5.80 -2.74
C ASN A 240 0.93 -6.47 -1.35
N GLU A 241 0.34 -7.63 -1.20
CA GLU A 241 0.32 -8.39 0.05
C GLU A 241 1.32 -9.55 0.06
N SER A 242 1.90 -9.86 -1.11
CA SER A 242 2.95 -10.87 -1.27
C SER A 242 4.13 -10.32 -2.07
N VAL A 243 5.26 -11.03 -2.03
CA VAL A 243 6.47 -10.69 -2.80
C VAL A 243 6.17 -10.75 -4.30
N GLU A 244 5.43 -11.75 -4.73
CA GLU A 244 5.06 -11.98 -6.12
C GLU A 244 4.19 -10.84 -6.65
N GLU A 245 3.21 -10.40 -5.86
CA GLU A 245 2.35 -9.28 -6.21
C GLU A 245 3.08 -7.96 -6.24
N TYR A 246 3.92 -7.70 -5.23
CA TYR A 246 4.76 -6.52 -5.19
C TYR A 246 5.70 -6.46 -6.39
N PHE A 247 6.31 -7.59 -6.76
CA PHE A 247 7.18 -7.68 -7.93
C PHE A 247 6.40 -7.39 -9.22
N ALA A 248 5.25 -8.07 -9.41
CA ALA A 248 4.40 -7.88 -10.59
C ALA A 248 3.89 -6.44 -10.71
N SER A 249 3.42 -5.85 -9.61
CA SER A 249 2.94 -4.46 -9.56
C SER A 249 4.05 -3.46 -9.85
N SER A 250 5.25 -3.70 -9.32
CA SER A 250 6.41 -2.85 -9.60
C SER A 250 6.79 -2.91 -11.07
N MET A 251 6.92 -4.12 -11.65
CA MET A 251 7.27 -4.29 -13.06
C MET A 251 6.18 -3.75 -14.01
N ALA A 252 4.91 -3.75 -13.60
CA ALA A 252 3.83 -3.13 -14.37
C ALA A 252 4.02 -1.63 -14.59
N LEU A 253 4.79 -0.94 -13.73
CA LEU A 253 5.11 0.48 -13.90
C LEU A 253 6.00 0.78 -15.13
N ILE A 254 6.66 -0.21 -15.71
CA ILE A 254 7.40 -0.06 -16.96
C ILE A 254 6.43 0.28 -18.10
N ASN A 255 5.18 -0.21 -18.02
CA ASN A 255 4.14 0.18 -18.96
C ASN A 255 3.74 1.66 -18.76
N LYS A 256 3.81 2.45 -19.83
CA LYS A 256 3.53 3.89 -19.81
C LYS A 256 2.10 4.22 -19.39
N GLU A 257 1.12 3.40 -19.77
CA GLU A 257 -0.30 3.63 -19.48
C GLU A 257 -0.58 3.39 -17.99
N VAL A 258 -0.06 2.30 -17.44
CA VAL A 258 -0.13 1.98 -16.01
C VAL A 258 0.52 3.09 -15.19
N ARG A 259 1.70 3.54 -15.60
CA ARG A 259 2.43 4.61 -14.92
C ARG A 259 1.69 5.94 -14.98
N ALA A 260 1.05 6.26 -16.10
CA ALA A 260 0.26 7.48 -16.25
C ALA A 260 -0.99 7.48 -15.37
N ASP A 261 -1.65 6.33 -15.20
CA ASP A 261 -2.81 6.20 -14.32
C ASP A 261 -2.39 6.32 -12.84
N ILE A 262 -1.40 5.55 -12.41
CA ILE A 262 -0.96 5.50 -11.00
C ILE A 262 -0.38 6.85 -10.51
N PHE A 263 0.39 7.56 -11.32
CA PHE A 263 1.07 8.80 -10.88
C PHE A 263 0.43 10.08 -11.41
N GLY A 264 -0.37 10.01 -12.44
CA GLY A 264 -1.01 11.15 -13.09
C GLY A 264 -2.52 11.05 -13.24
N GLY A 265 -3.16 10.17 -12.47
CA GLY A 265 -4.60 9.93 -12.52
C GLY A 265 -5.43 11.07 -11.94
N ALA A 266 -6.15 10.85 -10.84
CA ALA A 266 -7.03 11.85 -10.24
C ALA A 266 -6.27 13.05 -9.65
N HIS A 267 -5.04 12.84 -9.14
CA HIS A 267 -4.21 13.85 -8.48
C HIS A 267 -2.73 13.43 -8.41
N PRO A 268 -1.79 14.34 -8.06
CA PRO A 268 -0.40 13.98 -7.85
C PRO A 268 -0.24 13.05 -6.62
N ILE A 269 0.74 12.15 -6.70
CA ILE A 269 1.20 11.36 -5.57
C ILE A 269 2.40 12.07 -4.95
N TYR A 270 2.25 12.52 -3.71
CA TYR A 270 3.31 13.17 -2.94
C TYR A 270 4.21 12.12 -2.29
N THR A 271 5.45 12.50 -2.01
CA THR A 271 6.41 11.68 -1.26
C THR A 271 7.47 12.57 -0.65
N LYS A 272 8.19 12.04 0.32
CA LYS A 272 9.30 12.78 0.95
C LYS A 272 10.33 13.24 -0.07
N VAL A 273 10.52 14.56 -0.15
CA VAL A 273 11.51 15.18 -1.04
C VAL A 273 12.92 14.85 -0.55
N ARG A 274 13.78 14.49 -1.48
CA ARG A 274 15.23 14.29 -1.25
C ARG A 274 15.98 14.84 -2.44
N ASP A 275 16.79 15.85 -2.20
CA ASP A 275 17.65 16.42 -3.22
C ASP A 275 18.81 15.47 -3.49
N ARG A 276 18.94 15.06 -4.75
CA ARG A 276 20.03 14.24 -5.25
C ARG A 276 20.51 14.78 -6.60
N VAL A 277 21.74 14.45 -6.95
CA VAL A 277 22.29 14.79 -8.26
C VAL A 277 21.60 13.99 -9.36
N PRO A 278 21.60 14.46 -10.61
CA PRO A 278 21.11 13.64 -11.73
C PRO A 278 21.89 12.33 -11.86
N THR A 279 21.25 11.32 -12.46
CA THR A 279 21.89 10.05 -12.79
C THR A 279 22.99 10.25 -13.85
N TYR A 280 24.14 9.63 -13.64
CA TYR A 280 25.24 9.57 -14.59
C TYR A 280 25.18 8.28 -15.41
N TYR A 281 25.28 8.43 -16.71
CA TYR A 281 25.39 7.32 -17.68
C TYR A 281 26.79 7.29 -18.25
N GLY A 282 27.53 6.23 -18.00
CA GLY A 282 28.90 6.03 -18.47
C GLY A 282 28.98 5.71 -19.96
N GLU A 283 30.16 5.84 -20.53
CA GLU A 283 30.41 5.50 -21.94
C GLU A 283 30.21 3.99 -22.17
N GLY A 284 29.31 3.64 -23.12
CA GLY A 284 29.00 2.26 -23.48
C GLY A 284 28.02 1.56 -22.55
N CYS A 285 27.36 2.27 -21.62
CA CYS A 285 26.22 1.69 -20.92
C CYS A 285 25.01 1.55 -21.84
N GLU A 286 24.19 0.52 -21.63
CA GLU A 286 22.93 0.30 -22.33
C GLU A 286 21.78 0.32 -21.32
N VAL A 287 20.72 1.10 -21.60
CA VAL A 287 19.56 1.20 -20.71
C VAL A 287 18.29 1.14 -21.56
N GLU A 288 17.49 0.09 -21.36
CA GLU A 288 16.24 -0.10 -22.08
C GLU A 288 15.08 -0.34 -21.08
N ASP A 289 13.90 0.14 -21.42
CA ASP A 289 12.62 -0.08 -20.72
C ASP A 289 12.71 -0.09 -19.17
N SER A 290 13.44 0.86 -18.60
CA SER A 290 13.76 0.89 -17.18
C SER A 290 13.38 2.21 -16.50
N LEU A 291 13.04 2.15 -15.21
CA LEU A 291 12.80 3.31 -14.37
C LEU A 291 14.03 3.55 -13.48
N ILE A 292 14.73 4.65 -13.70
CA ILE A 292 15.95 4.98 -12.95
C ILE A 292 15.74 6.28 -12.17
N ALA A 293 15.91 6.19 -10.85
CA ALA A 293 15.82 7.34 -9.98
C ALA A 293 17.12 8.16 -9.98
N ASP A 294 17.07 9.33 -9.36
CA ASP A 294 18.16 10.27 -9.24
C ASP A 294 19.39 9.73 -8.47
N GLY A 295 20.58 10.21 -8.80
CA GLY A 295 21.84 9.88 -8.13
C GLY A 295 22.49 8.56 -8.53
N CYS A 296 21.92 7.82 -9.49
CA CYS A 296 22.52 6.56 -9.95
C CYS A 296 23.78 6.77 -10.79
N ILE A 297 24.65 5.77 -10.80
CA ILE A 297 25.81 5.66 -11.68
C ILE A 297 25.66 4.39 -12.50
N ILE A 298 25.49 4.51 -13.80
CA ILE A 298 25.23 3.37 -14.69
C ILE A 298 26.37 3.27 -15.69
N GLU A 299 27.17 2.20 -15.57
CA GLU A 299 28.28 1.88 -16.49
C GLU A 299 28.12 0.49 -17.15
N GLY A 300 27.07 -0.26 -16.78
CA GLY A 300 26.68 -1.56 -17.32
C GLY A 300 25.38 -1.52 -18.11
N GLU A 301 24.73 -2.67 -18.24
CA GLU A 301 23.50 -2.89 -18.96
C GLU A 301 22.31 -3.00 -17.98
N VAL A 302 21.19 -2.30 -18.26
CA VAL A 302 20.00 -2.31 -17.44
C VAL A 302 18.78 -2.42 -18.35
N GLU A 303 18.02 -3.51 -18.23
CA GLU A 303 16.84 -3.79 -19.02
C GLU A 303 15.66 -4.17 -18.11
N ASP A 304 14.44 -3.70 -18.46
CA ASP A 304 13.20 -4.06 -17.74
C ASP A 304 13.31 -3.94 -16.21
N SER A 305 13.97 -2.91 -15.70
CA SER A 305 14.34 -2.84 -14.29
C SER A 305 13.94 -1.52 -13.62
N ILE A 306 13.86 -1.56 -12.28
CA ILE A 306 13.56 -0.38 -11.46
C ILE A 306 14.71 -0.13 -10.49
N LEU A 307 15.45 0.95 -10.72
CA LEU A 307 16.55 1.38 -9.86
C LEU A 307 16.09 2.57 -9.00
N PHE A 308 16.21 2.40 -7.70
CA PHE A 308 16.00 3.48 -6.75
C PHE A 308 17.24 4.38 -6.67
N ARG A 309 17.20 5.41 -5.82
CA ARG A 309 18.24 6.43 -5.74
C ARG A 309 19.62 5.86 -5.37
N GLU A 310 20.67 6.47 -5.94
CA GLU A 310 22.07 6.19 -5.56
C GLU A 310 22.51 4.74 -5.79
N VAL A 311 21.89 4.05 -6.76
CA VAL A 311 22.34 2.72 -7.20
C VAL A 311 23.53 2.85 -8.14
N THR A 312 24.55 2.02 -7.94
CA THR A 312 25.70 1.94 -8.82
C THR A 312 25.71 0.61 -9.58
N ILE A 313 25.73 0.66 -10.90
CA ILE A 313 25.90 -0.47 -11.79
C ILE A 313 27.28 -0.36 -12.42
N ALA A 314 28.21 -1.22 -12.04
CA ALA A 314 29.57 -1.18 -12.52
C ALA A 314 29.70 -1.73 -13.96
N LYS A 315 30.84 -1.49 -14.57
CA LYS A 315 31.11 -1.84 -15.97
C LYS A 315 30.97 -3.34 -16.25
N GLY A 316 30.21 -3.63 -17.33
CA GLY A 316 29.95 -4.99 -17.76
C GLY A 316 29.01 -5.80 -16.85
N ALA A 317 28.39 -5.16 -15.86
CA ALA A 317 27.30 -5.76 -15.11
C ALA A 317 26.01 -5.75 -15.95
N GLU A 318 25.24 -6.83 -15.86
CA GLU A 318 23.96 -7.04 -16.56
C GLU A 318 22.84 -7.13 -15.53
N VAL A 319 21.81 -6.27 -15.65
CA VAL A 319 20.67 -6.19 -14.74
C VAL A 319 19.38 -6.27 -15.56
N GLU A 320 18.65 -7.35 -15.42
CA GLU A 320 17.43 -7.62 -16.17
C GLU A 320 16.26 -8.01 -15.23
N ASN A 321 15.08 -7.41 -15.42
CA ASN A 321 13.89 -7.70 -14.61
C ASN A 321 14.16 -7.61 -13.09
N CYS A 322 14.83 -6.56 -12.63
CA CYS A 322 15.23 -6.39 -11.25
C CYS A 322 14.61 -5.16 -10.59
N ILE A 323 14.45 -5.23 -9.26
CA ILE A 323 14.08 -4.10 -8.42
C ILE A 323 15.22 -3.86 -7.44
N ILE A 324 15.93 -2.74 -7.57
CA ILE A 324 17.13 -2.46 -6.77
C ILE A 324 16.89 -1.21 -5.93
N PHE A 325 16.86 -1.39 -4.59
CA PHE A 325 16.63 -0.28 -3.67
C PHE A 325 17.88 0.57 -3.46
N ASN A 326 17.69 1.70 -2.78
CA ASN A 326 18.69 2.74 -2.60
C ASN A 326 20.05 2.24 -2.12
N ASP A 327 21.11 2.92 -2.57
CA ASP A 327 22.47 2.75 -2.10
C ASP A 327 23.04 1.33 -2.37
N ALA A 328 22.50 0.59 -3.32
CA ALA A 328 23.03 -0.71 -3.71
C ALA A 328 24.19 -0.55 -4.73
N VAL A 329 25.16 -1.44 -4.64
CA VAL A 329 26.33 -1.47 -5.53
C VAL A 329 26.40 -2.82 -6.22
N ILE A 330 26.34 -2.80 -7.55
CA ILE A 330 26.46 -3.99 -8.39
C ILE A 330 27.86 -4.02 -9.00
N GLY A 331 28.64 -5.03 -8.63
CA GLY A 331 30.04 -5.19 -9.00
C GLY A 331 30.24 -5.48 -10.49
N GLU A 332 31.47 -5.26 -10.93
CA GLU A 332 31.89 -5.44 -12.33
C GLU A 332 31.59 -6.86 -12.85
N GLY A 333 30.92 -6.97 -14.00
CA GLY A 333 30.59 -8.24 -14.63
C GLY A 333 29.57 -9.11 -13.87
N ALA A 334 28.87 -8.58 -12.88
CA ALA A 334 27.81 -9.31 -12.19
C ALA A 334 26.56 -9.46 -13.08
N GLU A 335 25.84 -10.56 -12.95
CA GLU A 335 24.62 -10.88 -13.71
C GLU A 335 23.42 -11.04 -12.76
N LEU A 336 22.42 -10.19 -12.90
CA LEU A 336 21.21 -10.17 -12.07
C LEU A 336 19.97 -10.33 -12.95
N LYS A 337 19.14 -11.33 -12.63
CA LYS A 337 17.83 -11.52 -13.28
C LYS A 337 16.76 -11.89 -12.26
N TYR A 338 15.59 -11.25 -12.35
CA TYR A 338 14.48 -11.46 -11.43
C TYR A 338 14.91 -11.42 -9.96
N ALA A 339 15.49 -10.29 -9.56
CA ALA A 339 15.97 -10.09 -8.21
C ALA A 339 15.41 -8.81 -7.58
N ILE A 340 15.18 -8.86 -6.27
CA ILE A 340 14.86 -7.70 -5.44
C ILE A 340 16.02 -7.49 -4.47
N LEU A 341 16.78 -6.42 -4.63
CA LEU A 341 17.87 -6.08 -3.73
C LEU A 341 17.42 -4.98 -2.77
N ASP A 342 17.49 -5.26 -1.48
CA ASP A 342 17.17 -4.27 -0.46
C ASP A 342 18.31 -3.22 -0.33
N LYS A 343 18.10 -2.19 0.49
CA LYS A 343 19.00 -1.05 0.63
C LYS A 343 20.42 -1.44 1.06
N ASN A 344 21.40 -0.74 0.52
CA ASN A 344 22.83 -0.95 0.87
C ASN A 344 23.33 -2.38 0.61
N VAL A 345 22.77 -3.08 -0.37
CA VAL A 345 23.28 -4.37 -0.81
C VAL A 345 24.52 -4.17 -1.66
N THR A 346 25.51 -5.02 -1.49
CA THR A 346 26.70 -5.07 -2.36
C THR A 346 26.75 -6.42 -3.06
N VAL A 347 26.68 -6.41 -4.38
CA VAL A 347 26.90 -7.59 -5.21
C VAL A 347 28.36 -7.59 -5.66
N THR A 348 29.07 -8.68 -5.35
CA THR A 348 30.52 -8.79 -5.67
C THR A 348 30.75 -8.93 -7.18
N PRO A 349 31.94 -8.53 -7.69
CA PRO A 349 32.27 -8.69 -9.11
C PRO A 349 32.10 -10.13 -9.59
N GLY A 350 31.44 -10.29 -10.74
CA GLY A 350 31.17 -11.59 -11.38
C GLY A 350 30.14 -12.47 -10.69
N ALA A 351 29.47 -12.00 -9.63
CA ALA A 351 28.42 -12.77 -8.97
C ALA A 351 27.17 -12.92 -9.88
N LYS A 352 26.44 -14.04 -9.70
CA LYS A 352 25.23 -14.33 -10.47
C LYS A 352 24.03 -14.54 -9.54
N LEU A 353 23.01 -13.73 -9.70
CA LEU A 353 21.75 -13.79 -8.97
C LEU A 353 20.60 -13.99 -9.97
N ILE A 354 20.22 -15.23 -10.21
CA ILE A 354 19.24 -15.60 -11.23
C ILE A 354 18.00 -16.21 -10.57
N GLY A 355 16.96 -15.41 -10.43
CA GLY A 355 15.63 -15.82 -9.98
C GLY A 355 14.70 -16.17 -11.14
N THR A 356 13.40 -16.15 -10.87
CA THR A 356 12.36 -16.30 -11.88
C THR A 356 11.22 -15.29 -11.64
N LYS A 357 10.41 -15.04 -12.65
CA LYS A 357 9.27 -14.12 -12.56
C LYS A 357 8.33 -14.44 -11.39
N ASN A 358 8.10 -15.71 -11.11
CA ASN A 358 7.18 -16.15 -10.04
C ASN A 358 7.90 -16.41 -8.70
N SER A 359 9.22 -16.29 -8.65
CA SER A 359 10.03 -16.47 -7.45
C SER A 359 11.31 -15.63 -7.59
N PRO A 360 11.23 -14.31 -7.44
CA PRO A 360 12.40 -13.43 -7.49
C PRO A 360 13.31 -13.72 -6.30
N ILE A 361 14.62 -13.61 -6.52
CA ILE A 361 15.60 -13.69 -5.43
C ILE A 361 15.53 -12.41 -4.61
N ILE A 362 15.45 -12.53 -3.29
CA ILE A 362 15.52 -11.39 -2.38
C ILE A 362 16.89 -11.38 -1.69
N VAL A 363 17.57 -10.24 -1.75
CA VAL A 363 18.80 -10.00 -0.98
C VAL A 363 18.51 -8.98 0.10
N LYS A 364 18.82 -9.34 1.36
CA LYS A 364 18.50 -8.53 2.53
C LYS A 364 19.33 -7.26 2.60
N ARG A 365 18.77 -6.29 3.30
CA ARG A 365 19.42 -5.01 3.54
C ARG A 365 20.82 -5.14 4.11
N GLY A 366 21.78 -4.53 3.42
CA GLY A 366 23.19 -4.45 3.85
C GLY A 366 23.98 -5.75 3.66
N GLU A 367 23.43 -6.74 2.99
CA GLU A 367 24.16 -7.97 2.65
C GLU A 367 25.18 -7.74 1.52
N THR A 368 26.23 -8.56 1.55
CA THR A 368 27.21 -8.68 0.47
C THR A 368 27.12 -10.11 -0.09
N VAL A 369 26.91 -10.23 -1.39
CA VAL A 369 26.69 -11.49 -2.09
C VAL A 369 27.61 -11.63 -3.30
#